data_2d98ed055afe50973c06b862ac887def
#
_entry.id   2d98ed055afe50973c06b862ac887def
#
_cell.length_a   1.000
_cell.length_b   1.000
_cell.length_c   1.000
_cell.angle_alpha   90.00
_cell.angle_beta   90.00
_cell.angle_gamma   90.00
#
_symmetry.space_group_name_H-M   'P 1'
#
loop_
_entity.id
_entity.type
_entity.pdbx_description
1 polymer ?
#
loop_
_entity_poly.entity_id
_entity_poly.type
_entity_poly.pdbx_seq_one_letter_code
_entity_poly.pdbx_strand_id
1 'polypeptide(L)'
;PEGGEVITTPFTFASTTHAIVRNGLVPVFCDVNEKDYTIDVTKIESLITDRTVAIVPVHVYGKPCDTERIQEIADKYGLKVIYDAAHAFGVEVNGKSILNAGDMSTLSFHATKVYNTIEGGALICHDEKTKKRIDYLKNFGFAGETEIVAPGINGKMDEVRSAYGLLNLKQVDAAIESRRQVAVKYREALKDVEGISFMEDMPGVRHNYSYFPIFVDAEKYGMTRDELYFKMKEQNVLGRRYFYP
;
A
#
# COMPACT_ATOMS: atom_id res chain seq x y z
N PRO A 1 -4.26 -22.45 -4.37
CA PRO A 1 -4.30 -23.74 -3.67
C PRO A 1 -3.88 -23.56 -2.22
N GLU A 2 -4.48 -24.29 -1.30
CA GLU A 2 -4.13 -24.27 0.12
C GLU A 2 -2.64 -24.65 0.31
N GLY A 3 -1.94 -23.90 1.19
CA GLY A 3 -0.50 -24.08 1.39
C GLY A 3 0.39 -23.46 0.31
N GLY A 4 -0.18 -22.79 -0.68
CA GLY A 4 0.60 -22.05 -1.67
C GLY A 4 1.39 -20.92 -1.04
N GLU A 5 2.58 -20.62 -1.57
CA GLU A 5 3.45 -19.57 -1.11
C GLU A 5 3.14 -18.23 -1.81
N VAL A 6 3.17 -17.16 -1.04
CA VAL A 6 2.97 -15.79 -1.53
C VAL A 6 4.14 -14.93 -1.13
N ILE A 7 4.88 -14.44 -2.11
CA ILE A 7 6.02 -13.55 -1.87
C ILE A 7 5.49 -12.15 -1.56
N THR A 8 5.93 -11.58 -0.43
CA THR A 8 5.58 -10.23 0.02
C THR A 8 6.77 -9.59 0.75
N THR A 9 6.61 -8.39 1.27
CA THR A 9 7.65 -7.68 2.03
C THR A 9 7.36 -7.71 3.54
N PRO A 10 8.40 -7.74 4.40
CA PRO A 10 8.22 -7.55 5.85
C PRO A 10 7.96 -6.09 6.22
N PHE A 11 8.28 -5.13 5.35
CA PHE A 11 8.09 -3.70 5.59
C PHE A 11 6.71 -3.24 5.10
N THR A 12 5.69 -3.63 5.83
CA THR A 12 4.28 -3.33 5.52
C THR A 12 3.43 -3.34 6.79
N PHE A 13 2.18 -2.90 6.67
CA PHE A 13 1.21 -3.06 7.74
C PHE A 13 0.79 -4.54 7.85
N ALA A 14 0.54 -5.02 9.07
CA ALA A 14 0.25 -6.42 9.36
C ALA A 14 -0.90 -7.03 8.51
N SER A 15 -1.83 -6.20 8.02
CA SER A 15 -2.95 -6.66 7.20
C SER A 15 -2.53 -7.38 5.92
N THR A 16 -1.42 -7.00 5.30
CA THR A 16 -0.88 -7.66 4.10
C THR A 16 -0.58 -9.13 4.38
N THR A 17 0.21 -9.38 5.45
CA THR A 17 0.54 -10.74 5.89
C THR A 17 -0.68 -11.49 6.41
N HIS A 18 -1.55 -10.83 7.18
CA HIS A 18 -2.79 -11.43 7.70
C HIS A 18 -3.71 -11.89 6.56
N ALA A 19 -3.82 -11.15 5.47
CA ALA A 19 -4.63 -11.55 4.32
C ALA A 19 -4.11 -12.86 3.71
N ILE A 20 -2.81 -13.03 3.60
CA ILE A 20 -2.17 -14.26 3.10
C ILE A 20 -2.51 -15.44 4.02
N VAL A 21 -2.19 -15.31 5.32
CA VAL A 21 -2.37 -16.38 6.31
C VAL A 21 -3.85 -16.78 6.47
N ARG A 22 -4.77 -15.81 6.49
CA ARG A 22 -6.21 -16.08 6.63
C ARG A 22 -6.81 -16.83 5.45
N ASN A 23 -6.13 -16.83 4.30
CA ASN A 23 -6.53 -17.62 3.13
C ASN A 23 -5.83 -18.97 3.04
N GLY A 24 -5.19 -19.44 4.12
CA GLY A 24 -4.50 -20.74 4.15
C GLY A 24 -3.21 -20.75 3.31
N LEU A 25 -2.65 -19.59 3.01
CA LEU A 25 -1.43 -19.41 2.22
C LEU A 25 -0.24 -19.11 3.14
N VAL A 26 0.96 -19.34 2.65
CA VAL A 26 2.21 -19.17 3.39
C VAL A 26 2.93 -17.89 2.90
N PRO A 27 3.13 -16.88 3.75
CA PRO A 27 3.90 -15.72 3.38
C PRO A 27 5.40 -16.04 3.28
N VAL A 28 6.03 -15.64 2.19
CA VAL A 28 7.48 -15.70 1.97
C VAL A 28 7.98 -14.26 1.90
N PHE A 29 8.84 -13.86 2.83
CA PHE A 29 9.30 -12.48 2.90
C PHE A 29 10.49 -12.23 2.00
N CYS A 30 10.32 -11.28 1.09
CA CYS A 30 11.38 -10.68 0.30
C CYS A 30 11.75 -9.34 0.92
N ASP A 31 13.04 -9.11 1.08
CA ASP A 31 13.54 -7.86 1.62
C ASP A 31 13.20 -6.64 0.74
N VAL A 32 13.35 -5.45 1.29
CA VAL A 32 13.13 -4.19 0.58
C VAL A 32 14.44 -3.62 0.07
N ASN A 33 14.38 -2.77 -0.95
CA ASN A 33 15.54 -1.99 -1.35
C ASN A 33 15.73 -0.78 -0.41
N GLU A 34 16.96 -0.34 -0.25
CA GLU A 34 17.33 0.71 0.71
C GLU A 34 16.93 2.13 0.26
N LYS A 35 16.56 2.33 -1.01
CA LYS A 35 16.27 3.66 -1.56
C LYS A 35 14.83 4.12 -1.36
N ASP A 36 13.89 3.22 -1.57
CA ASP A 36 12.47 3.55 -1.55
C ASP A 36 11.63 2.62 -0.66
N TYR A 37 12.27 1.61 -0.07
CA TYR A 37 11.66 0.62 0.84
C TYR A 37 10.54 -0.21 0.21
N THR A 38 10.44 -0.22 -1.13
CA THR A 38 9.61 -1.19 -1.83
C THR A 38 10.32 -2.53 -1.93
N ILE A 39 9.60 -3.59 -2.31
CA ILE A 39 10.16 -4.93 -2.47
C ILE A 39 11.38 -4.91 -3.40
N ASP A 40 12.47 -5.55 -2.99
CA ASP A 40 13.68 -5.67 -3.82
C ASP A 40 13.46 -6.70 -4.94
N VAL A 41 13.17 -6.21 -6.14
CA VAL A 41 12.89 -7.06 -7.30
C VAL A 41 14.04 -7.99 -7.67
N THR A 42 15.27 -7.66 -7.29
CA THR A 42 16.44 -8.49 -7.58
C THR A 42 16.49 -9.76 -6.72
N LYS A 43 15.76 -9.80 -5.62
CA LYS A 43 15.71 -10.91 -4.68
C LYS A 43 14.50 -11.83 -4.91
N ILE A 44 13.47 -11.38 -5.65
CA ILE A 44 12.21 -12.13 -5.82
C ILE A 44 12.45 -13.51 -6.43
N GLU A 45 13.19 -13.60 -7.54
CA GLU A 45 13.38 -14.87 -8.27
C GLU A 45 14.03 -15.96 -7.39
N SER A 46 14.92 -15.59 -6.46
CA SER A 46 15.59 -16.53 -5.56
C SER A 46 14.65 -17.15 -4.51
N LEU A 47 13.48 -16.58 -4.31
CA LEU A 47 12.47 -17.04 -3.35
C LEU A 47 11.37 -17.87 -3.99
N ILE A 48 11.35 -17.97 -5.32
CA ILE A 48 10.32 -18.72 -6.05
C ILE A 48 10.58 -20.21 -5.94
N THR A 49 9.54 -20.95 -5.56
CA THR A 49 9.50 -22.40 -5.53
C THR A 49 8.34 -22.92 -6.39
N ASP A 50 8.20 -24.22 -6.51
CA ASP A 50 7.06 -24.88 -7.17
C ASP A 50 5.72 -24.67 -6.44
N ARG A 51 5.76 -24.17 -5.19
CA ARG A 51 4.58 -23.82 -4.40
C ARG A 51 4.22 -22.33 -4.50
N THR A 52 5.06 -21.49 -5.08
CA THR A 52 4.79 -20.06 -5.20
C THR A 52 3.63 -19.82 -6.17
N VAL A 53 2.62 -19.09 -5.73
CA VAL A 53 1.38 -18.85 -6.51
C VAL A 53 1.14 -17.38 -6.81
N ALA A 54 1.71 -16.47 -6.00
CA ALA A 54 1.51 -15.04 -6.18
C ALA A 54 2.65 -14.19 -5.59
N ILE A 55 2.71 -12.94 -6.03
CA ILE A 55 3.50 -11.87 -5.44
C ILE A 55 2.52 -10.80 -4.95
N VAL A 56 2.69 -10.36 -3.70
CA VAL A 56 1.92 -9.26 -3.09
C VAL A 56 2.89 -8.13 -2.72
N PRO A 57 3.29 -7.30 -3.69
CA PRO A 57 4.15 -6.17 -3.43
C PRO A 57 3.35 -5.01 -2.81
N VAL A 58 4.04 -4.12 -2.09
CA VAL A 58 3.41 -3.01 -1.39
C VAL A 58 3.94 -1.68 -1.93
N HIS A 59 3.06 -0.81 -2.41
CA HIS A 59 3.39 0.57 -2.75
C HIS A 59 3.51 1.40 -1.45
N VAL A 60 4.52 1.06 -0.64
CA VAL A 60 4.71 1.63 0.70
C VAL A 60 4.83 3.15 0.65
N TYR A 61 4.11 3.85 1.52
CA TYR A 61 4.04 5.32 1.57
C TYR A 61 3.59 5.98 0.25
N GLY A 62 3.05 5.20 -0.71
CA GLY A 62 2.71 5.67 -2.05
C GLY A 62 3.90 5.66 -3.03
N LYS A 63 5.04 5.09 -2.65
CA LYS A 63 6.16 4.87 -3.57
C LYS A 63 5.83 3.72 -4.52
N PRO A 64 5.94 3.92 -5.85
CA PRO A 64 5.75 2.84 -6.81
C PRO A 64 6.81 1.75 -6.66
N CYS A 65 6.37 0.49 -6.60
CA CYS A 65 7.27 -0.62 -6.87
C CYS A 65 7.74 -0.59 -8.34
N ASP A 66 8.80 -1.28 -8.67
CA ASP A 66 9.18 -1.57 -10.06
C ASP A 66 8.18 -2.56 -10.68
N THR A 67 7.06 -2.00 -11.16
CA THR A 67 5.94 -2.80 -11.66
C THR A 67 6.26 -3.55 -12.94
N GLU A 68 7.16 -3.02 -13.77
CA GLU A 68 7.58 -3.66 -15.02
C GLU A 68 8.39 -4.92 -14.71
N ARG A 69 9.39 -4.81 -13.84
CA ARG A 69 10.21 -5.96 -13.46
C ARG A 69 9.42 -7.03 -12.69
N ILE A 70 8.51 -6.62 -11.81
CA ILE A 70 7.63 -7.56 -11.10
C ILE A 70 6.75 -8.33 -12.10
N GLN A 71 6.20 -7.64 -13.11
CA GLN A 71 5.36 -8.29 -14.13
C GLN A 71 6.17 -9.26 -14.98
N GLU A 72 7.39 -8.91 -15.40
CA GLU A 72 8.29 -9.83 -16.13
C GLU A 72 8.55 -11.11 -15.35
N ILE A 73 8.81 -11.00 -14.04
CA ILE A 73 9.02 -12.16 -13.18
C ILE A 73 7.73 -12.97 -13.06
N ALA A 74 6.59 -12.32 -12.85
CA ALA A 74 5.31 -13.00 -12.71
C ALA A 74 4.93 -13.75 -13.99
N ASP A 75 5.13 -13.16 -15.17
CA ASP A 75 4.85 -13.79 -16.47
C ASP A 75 5.77 -15.00 -16.70
N LYS A 76 7.05 -14.87 -16.36
CA LYS A 76 8.04 -15.96 -16.51
C LYS A 76 7.68 -17.19 -15.68
N TYR A 77 7.13 -17.00 -14.48
CA TYR A 77 6.82 -18.10 -13.55
C TYR A 77 5.32 -18.40 -13.42
N GLY A 78 4.46 -17.72 -14.19
CA GLY A 78 3.01 -17.93 -14.17
C GLY A 78 2.35 -17.52 -12.85
N LEU A 79 2.89 -16.50 -12.17
CA LEU A 79 2.44 -16.02 -10.87
C LEU A 79 1.38 -14.93 -11.01
N LYS A 80 0.52 -14.79 -9.99
CA LYS A 80 -0.41 -13.68 -9.86
C LYS A 80 0.24 -12.51 -9.13
N VAL A 81 -0.09 -11.27 -9.54
CA VAL A 81 0.39 -10.05 -8.88
C VAL A 81 -0.78 -9.26 -8.33
N ILE A 82 -0.80 -9.07 -7.00
CA ILE A 82 -1.81 -8.28 -6.31
C ILE A 82 -1.10 -7.19 -5.51
N TYR A 83 -1.25 -5.93 -5.93
CA TYR A 83 -0.61 -4.83 -5.23
C TYR A 83 -1.39 -4.43 -3.97
N ASP A 84 -0.70 -4.39 -2.83
CA ASP A 84 -1.16 -3.61 -1.69
C ASP A 84 -0.87 -2.12 -2.00
N ALA A 85 -1.89 -1.44 -2.47
CA ALA A 85 -1.86 -0.04 -2.84
C ALA A 85 -2.58 0.84 -1.80
N ALA A 86 -2.66 0.38 -0.54
CA ALA A 86 -3.35 1.09 0.54
C ALA A 86 -2.88 2.54 0.74
N HIS A 87 -1.67 2.87 0.30
CA HIS A 87 -1.08 4.21 0.38
C HIS A 87 -1.04 4.96 -0.96
N ALA A 88 -1.58 4.39 -2.03
CA ALA A 88 -1.27 4.81 -3.39
C ALA A 88 -2.44 5.51 -4.13
N PHE A 89 -3.49 5.92 -3.42
CA PHE A 89 -4.59 6.67 -4.04
C PHE A 89 -4.06 7.96 -4.69
N GLY A 90 -4.35 8.16 -5.98
CA GLY A 90 -3.94 9.35 -6.74
C GLY A 90 -2.46 9.39 -7.14
N VAL A 91 -1.71 8.30 -6.95
CA VAL A 91 -0.32 8.21 -7.41
C VAL A 91 -0.27 7.78 -8.88
N GLU A 92 0.54 8.48 -9.66
CA GLU A 92 0.74 8.21 -11.08
C GLU A 92 2.24 8.09 -11.41
N VAL A 93 2.54 7.25 -12.38
CA VAL A 93 3.86 7.11 -12.99
C VAL A 93 3.75 7.46 -14.46
N ASN A 94 4.48 8.48 -14.92
CA ASN A 94 4.43 8.99 -16.28
C ASN A 94 2.98 9.27 -16.77
N GLY A 95 2.14 9.86 -15.89
CA GLY A 95 0.74 10.20 -16.18
C GLY A 95 -0.24 9.03 -16.19
N LYS A 96 0.19 7.84 -15.75
CA LYS A 96 -0.67 6.67 -15.63
C LYS A 96 -0.80 6.27 -14.15
N SER A 97 -2.02 5.95 -13.73
CA SER A 97 -2.26 5.44 -12.38
C SER A 97 -1.49 4.14 -12.13
N ILE A 98 -0.75 4.06 -11.03
CA ILE A 98 -0.05 2.83 -10.65
C ILE A 98 -1.00 1.68 -10.28
N LEU A 99 -2.27 1.98 -10.05
CA LEU A 99 -3.30 0.99 -9.75
C LEU A 99 -3.65 0.10 -10.95
N ASN A 100 -3.15 0.46 -12.14
CA ASN A 100 -3.36 -0.32 -13.36
C ASN A 100 -2.34 -1.47 -13.53
N ALA A 101 -1.37 -1.59 -12.64
CA ALA A 101 -0.38 -2.66 -12.67
C ALA A 101 -0.89 -3.96 -12.02
N GLY A 102 -0.34 -5.10 -12.46
CA GLY A 102 -0.65 -6.43 -11.94
C GLY A 102 -2.03 -6.95 -12.30
N ASP A 103 -2.46 -8.01 -11.65
CA ASP A 103 -3.81 -8.60 -11.83
C ASP A 103 -4.87 -7.82 -11.06
N MET A 104 -4.52 -7.27 -9.89
CA MET A 104 -5.38 -6.45 -9.01
C MET A 104 -4.58 -5.52 -8.13
N SER A 105 -5.23 -4.46 -7.66
CA SER A 105 -4.72 -3.59 -6.59
C SER A 105 -5.78 -3.41 -5.50
N THR A 106 -5.32 -3.32 -4.24
CA THR A 106 -6.19 -3.04 -3.10
C THR A 106 -5.95 -1.63 -2.57
N LEU A 107 -7.01 -0.86 -2.35
CA LEU A 107 -6.95 0.47 -1.74
C LEU A 107 -7.56 0.45 -0.35
N SER A 108 -7.01 1.26 0.55
CA SER A 108 -7.59 1.55 1.85
C SER A 108 -8.17 2.97 1.85
N PHE A 109 -9.41 3.07 2.34
CA PHE A 109 -10.09 4.35 2.59
C PHE A 109 -10.27 4.61 4.09
N HIS A 110 -9.40 4.01 4.91
CA HIS A 110 -9.33 4.30 6.34
C HIS A 110 -9.05 5.80 6.57
N ALA A 111 -9.54 6.36 7.67
CA ALA A 111 -9.51 7.80 8.00
C ALA A 111 -8.12 8.46 7.93
N THR A 112 -7.04 7.68 8.05
CA THR A 112 -5.66 8.20 7.96
C THR A 112 -5.15 8.38 6.52
N LYS A 113 -5.86 7.88 5.51
CA LYS A 113 -5.43 7.97 4.10
C LYS A 113 -5.73 9.35 3.51
N VAL A 114 -5.01 9.70 2.44
CA VAL A 114 -5.20 11.00 1.75
C VAL A 114 -6.61 11.14 1.19
N TYR A 115 -7.17 10.07 0.63
CA TYR A 115 -8.58 9.91 0.36
C TYR A 115 -9.14 8.86 1.31
N ASN A 116 -10.25 9.18 1.97
CA ASN A 116 -10.85 8.26 2.93
C ASN A 116 -12.38 8.36 2.94
N THR A 117 -12.99 7.33 3.48
CA THR A 117 -14.44 7.24 3.73
C THR A 117 -14.70 6.93 5.21
N ILE A 118 -13.84 7.44 6.12
CA ILE A 118 -13.75 7.09 7.53
C ILE A 118 -13.23 5.66 7.66
N GLU A 119 -14.00 4.68 7.20
CA GLU A 119 -13.62 3.29 6.96
C GLU A 119 -14.08 2.89 5.56
N GLY A 120 -13.29 2.06 4.88
CA GLY A 120 -13.60 1.56 3.56
C GLY A 120 -12.37 1.12 2.78
N GLY A 121 -12.60 0.73 1.56
CA GLY A 121 -11.56 0.33 0.61
C GLY A 121 -12.13 0.06 -0.76
N ALA A 122 -11.25 -0.22 -1.70
CA ALA A 122 -11.63 -0.64 -3.05
C ALA A 122 -10.68 -1.71 -3.56
N LEU A 123 -11.19 -2.53 -4.47
CA LEU A 123 -10.42 -3.43 -5.32
C LEU A 123 -10.44 -2.88 -6.73
N ILE A 124 -9.27 -2.73 -7.32
CA ILE A 124 -9.10 -2.39 -8.73
C ILE A 124 -8.93 -3.70 -9.47
N CYS A 125 -9.78 -3.98 -10.41
CA CYS A 125 -9.74 -5.14 -11.30
C CYS A 125 -9.86 -4.69 -12.76
N HIS A 126 -9.24 -5.45 -13.66
CA HIS A 126 -9.02 -5.01 -15.05
C HIS A 126 -10.00 -5.64 -16.05
N ASP A 127 -10.85 -6.56 -15.58
CA ASP A 127 -11.86 -7.20 -16.41
C ASP A 127 -13.22 -7.30 -15.70
N GLU A 128 -14.27 -7.30 -16.51
CA GLU A 128 -15.64 -7.31 -16.02
C GLU A 128 -16.04 -8.62 -15.32
N LYS A 129 -15.45 -9.74 -15.73
CA LYS A 129 -15.69 -11.05 -15.12
C LYS A 129 -15.21 -11.09 -13.69
N THR A 130 -13.99 -10.62 -13.45
CA THR A 130 -13.40 -10.50 -12.10
C THR A 130 -14.21 -9.53 -11.24
N LYS A 131 -14.56 -8.36 -11.79
CA LYS A 131 -15.40 -7.40 -11.08
C LYS A 131 -16.75 -8.01 -10.67
N LYS A 132 -17.44 -8.68 -11.59
CA LYS A 132 -18.72 -9.33 -11.31
C LYS A 132 -18.58 -10.41 -10.23
N ARG A 133 -17.50 -11.19 -10.26
CA ARG A 133 -17.22 -12.17 -9.22
C ARG A 133 -17.03 -11.52 -7.85
N ILE A 134 -16.30 -10.41 -7.78
CA ILE A 134 -16.08 -9.62 -6.55
C ILE A 134 -17.42 -9.02 -6.05
N ASP A 135 -18.25 -8.51 -6.96
CA ASP A 135 -19.56 -7.98 -6.60
C ASP A 135 -20.46 -9.02 -5.92
N TYR A 136 -20.42 -10.28 -6.37
CA TYR A 136 -21.09 -11.37 -5.69
C TYR A 136 -20.50 -11.64 -4.31
N LEU A 137 -19.17 -11.80 -4.24
CA LEU A 137 -18.47 -12.16 -3.00
C LEU A 137 -18.62 -11.10 -1.91
N LYS A 138 -18.59 -9.79 -2.25
CA LYS A 138 -18.81 -8.72 -1.28
C LYS A 138 -20.26 -8.60 -0.80
N ASN A 139 -21.20 -9.28 -1.48
CA ASN A 139 -22.62 -9.34 -1.13
C ASN A 139 -23.04 -10.78 -0.81
N PHE A 140 -22.39 -11.40 0.17
CA PHE A 140 -22.68 -12.75 0.68
C PHE A 140 -22.60 -13.86 -0.36
N GLY A 141 -22.10 -13.62 -1.56
CA GLY A 141 -22.07 -14.56 -2.68
C GLY A 141 -23.35 -14.59 -3.51
N PHE A 142 -24.26 -13.65 -3.32
CA PHE A 142 -25.49 -13.57 -4.10
C PHE A 142 -25.24 -13.14 -5.54
N ALA A 143 -25.65 -13.97 -6.49
CA ALA A 143 -25.70 -13.66 -7.93
C ALA A 143 -27.09 -13.19 -8.39
N GLY A 144 -28.09 -13.31 -7.53
CA GLY A 144 -29.47 -12.91 -7.75
C GLY A 144 -30.27 -13.11 -6.47
N GLU A 145 -31.60 -12.98 -6.56
CA GLU A 145 -32.47 -13.07 -5.41
C GLU A 145 -32.44 -14.46 -4.75
N THR A 146 -32.26 -15.51 -5.54
CA THR A 146 -32.35 -16.91 -5.11
C THR A 146 -31.10 -17.73 -5.37
N GLU A 147 -30.03 -17.11 -5.87
CA GLU A 147 -28.80 -17.82 -6.27
C GLU A 147 -27.60 -17.38 -5.43
N ILE A 148 -26.92 -18.36 -4.80
CA ILE A 148 -25.65 -18.17 -4.10
C ILE A 148 -24.57 -18.93 -4.86
N VAL A 149 -23.56 -18.23 -5.38
CA VAL A 149 -22.51 -18.82 -6.23
C VAL A 149 -21.26 -19.19 -5.47
N ALA A 150 -21.07 -18.67 -4.27
CA ALA A 150 -19.92 -18.97 -3.39
C ALA A 150 -20.15 -18.42 -1.98
N PRO A 151 -19.41 -18.91 -0.95
CA PRO A 151 -19.30 -18.21 0.33
C PRO A 151 -18.77 -16.80 0.12
N GLY A 152 -19.48 -15.81 0.63
CA GLY A 152 -19.11 -14.39 0.55
C GLY A 152 -19.17 -13.71 1.90
N ILE A 153 -18.91 -12.41 1.91
CA ILE A 153 -18.95 -11.56 3.10
C ILE A 153 -19.89 -10.37 2.88
N ASN A 154 -20.24 -9.66 3.95
CA ASN A 154 -20.80 -8.32 3.81
C ASN A 154 -19.66 -7.30 3.69
N GLY A 155 -19.20 -7.08 2.46
CA GLY A 155 -18.13 -6.12 2.11
C GLY A 155 -18.64 -4.87 1.39
N LYS A 156 -19.95 -4.60 1.47
CA LYS A 156 -20.54 -3.40 0.85
C LYS A 156 -20.25 -2.16 1.69
N MET A 157 -19.92 -1.04 1.01
CA MET A 157 -19.88 0.26 1.65
C MET A 157 -21.32 0.75 1.92
N ASP A 158 -21.55 1.32 3.10
CA ASP A 158 -22.84 1.90 3.43
C ASP A 158 -23.04 3.28 2.78
N GLU A 159 -24.29 3.75 2.75
CA GLU A 159 -24.69 4.98 2.08
C GLU A 159 -24.06 6.24 2.72
N VAL A 160 -23.87 6.25 4.05
CA VAL A 160 -23.32 7.39 4.77
C VAL A 160 -21.84 7.57 4.42
N ARG A 161 -21.06 6.48 4.47
CA ARG A 161 -19.64 6.50 4.06
C ARG A 161 -19.48 6.78 2.57
N SER A 162 -20.41 6.28 1.74
CA SER A 162 -20.42 6.55 0.30
C SER A 162 -20.65 8.04 0.03
N ALA A 163 -21.64 8.66 0.69
CA ALA A 163 -21.92 10.09 0.56
C ALA A 163 -20.74 10.95 1.04
N TYR A 164 -20.14 10.62 2.18
CA TYR A 164 -18.95 11.26 2.67
C TYR A 164 -17.78 11.14 1.67
N GLY A 165 -17.58 9.95 1.11
CA GLY A 165 -16.54 9.70 0.11
C GLY A 165 -16.70 10.54 -1.15
N LEU A 166 -17.93 10.69 -1.65
CA LEU A 166 -18.22 11.55 -2.81
C LEU A 166 -17.90 13.02 -2.55
N LEU A 167 -18.13 13.50 -1.32
CA LEU A 167 -17.74 14.86 -0.93
C LEU A 167 -16.23 15.00 -0.80
N ASN A 168 -15.58 14.04 -0.14
CA ASN A 168 -14.14 14.06 0.08
C ASN A 168 -13.35 13.94 -1.24
N LEU A 169 -13.87 13.20 -2.21
CA LEU A 169 -13.25 13.05 -3.53
C LEU A 169 -13.04 14.40 -4.24
N LYS A 170 -13.93 15.36 -4.01
CA LYS A 170 -13.84 16.70 -4.59
C LYS A 170 -12.68 17.54 -4.01
N GLN A 171 -12.15 17.13 -2.87
CA GLN A 171 -11.10 17.86 -2.14
C GLN A 171 -9.72 17.18 -2.23
N VAL A 172 -9.65 15.96 -2.76
CA VAL A 172 -8.43 15.13 -2.68
C VAL A 172 -7.23 15.77 -3.39
N ASP A 173 -7.41 16.40 -4.55
CA ASP A 173 -6.32 17.02 -5.28
C ASP A 173 -5.77 18.24 -4.53
N ALA A 174 -6.65 19.06 -3.97
CA ALA A 174 -6.25 20.21 -3.12
C ALA A 174 -5.53 19.73 -1.84
N ALA A 175 -5.98 18.61 -1.25
CA ALA A 175 -5.33 18.00 -0.11
C ALA A 175 -3.94 17.46 -0.45
N ILE A 176 -3.77 16.83 -1.60
CA ILE A 176 -2.46 16.34 -2.09
C ILE A 176 -1.50 17.52 -2.28
N GLU A 177 -1.95 18.61 -2.93
CA GLU A 177 -1.11 19.78 -3.14
C GLU A 177 -0.71 20.45 -1.81
N SER A 178 -1.62 20.57 -0.88
CA SER A 178 -1.31 21.11 0.47
C SER A 178 -0.27 20.23 1.19
N ARG A 179 -0.39 18.89 1.11
CA ARG A 179 0.60 17.94 1.67
C ARG A 179 1.96 18.04 0.97
N ARG A 180 1.96 18.26 -0.35
CA ARG A 180 3.21 18.50 -1.10
C ARG A 180 3.96 19.73 -0.56
N GLN A 181 3.26 20.83 -0.34
CA GLN A 181 3.86 22.03 0.23
C GLN A 181 4.43 21.80 1.64
N VAL A 182 3.75 21.00 2.46
CA VAL A 182 4.26 20.60 3.78
C VAL A 182 5.51 19.72 3.65
N ALA A 183 5.51 18.76 2.72
CA ALA A 183 6.66 17.90 2.48
C ALA A 183 7.89 18.68 2.03
N VAL A 184 7.72 19.68 1.15
CA VAL A 184 8.81 20.59 0.73
C VAL A 184 9.39 21.35 1.94
N LYS A 185 8.54 21.88 2.83
CA LYS A 185 9.00 22.56 4.04
C LYS A 185 9.77 21.62 4.98
N TYR A 186 9.30 20.39 5.16
CA TYR A 186 10.01 19.39 5.97
C TYR A 186 11.37 19.07 5.38
N ARG A 187 11.47 18.83 4.06
CA ARG A 187 12.75 18.57 3.40
C ARG A 187 13.72 19.70 3.59
N GLU A 188 13.28 20.94 3.36
CA GLU A 188 14.13 22.11 3.55
C GLU A 188 14.63 22.27 5.00
N ALA A 189 13.76 22.00 5.97
CA ALA A 189 14.11 22.08 7.38
C ALA A 189 15.02 20.94 7.88
N LEU A 190 14.95 19.78 7.24
CA LEU A 190 15.63 18.56 7.71
C LEU A 190 16.88 18.22 6.89
N LYS A 191 17.13 18.82 5.74
CA LYS A 191 18.21 18.45 4.82
C LYS A 191 19.62 18.48 5.44
N ASP A 192 19.82 19.40 6.41
CA ASP A 192 21.14 19.60 7.07
C ASP A 192 21.15 19.03 8.50
N VAL A 193 20.14 18.24 8.89
CA VAL A 193 20.08 17.60 10.20
C VAL A 193 20.82 16.26 10.14
N GLU A 194 21.99 16.20 10.76
CA GLU A 194 22.81 15.00 10.79
C GLU A 194 22.06 13.82 11.42
N GLY A 195 22.14 12.66 10.79
CA GLY A 195 21.47 11.43 11.25
C GLY A 195 19.97 11.36 10.97
N ILE A 196 19.38 12.37 10.32
CA ILE A 196 18.01 12.30 9.79
C ILE A 196 18.05 12.18 8.27
N SER A 197 17.31 11.23 7.75
CA SER A 197 17.10 11.10 6.31
C SER A 197 15.61 10.93 5.98
N PHE A 198 15.22 11.19 4.75
CA PHE A 198 13.85 11.10 4.27
C PHE A 198 13.84 10.68 2.79
N MET A 199 12.67 10.29 2.31
CA MET A 199 12.50 9.89 0.91
C MET A 199 12.41 11.10 0.00
N GLU A 200 13.14 11.06 -1.11
CA GLU A 200 13.03 12.05 -2.19
C GLU A 200 11.89 11.71 -3.16
N ASP A 201 11.47 12.72 -3.94
CA ASP A 201 10.53 12.49 -5.03
C ASP A 201 11.20 11.69 -6.15
N MET A 202 10.44 10.80 -6.76
CA MET A 202 10.91 10.00 -7.89
C MET A 202 10.61 10.74 -9.21
N PRO A 203 11.54 10.78 -10.15
CA PRO A 203 11.28 11.35 -11.48
C PRO A 203 10.08 10.68 -12.16
N GLY A 204 9.21 11.47 -12.79
CA GLY A 204 8.02 10.97 -13.48
C GLY A 204 6.89 10.50 -12.57
N VAL A 205 7.03 10.61 -11.24
CA VAL A 205 6.00 10.22 -10.29
C VAL A 205 5.23 11.42 -9.77
N ARG A 206 3.91 11.42 -9.97
CA ARG A 206 2.99 12.28 -9.23
C ARG A 206 2.65 11.61 -7.90
N HIS A 207 3.32 12.03 -6.83
CA HIS A 207 3.13 11.47 -5.49
C HIS A 207 1.92 12.08 -4.78
N ASN A 208 1.29 11.36 -3.85
CA ASN A 208 0.14 11.84 -3.08
C ASN A 208 0.49 12.44 -1.71
N TYR A 209 1.75 12.35 -1.29
CA TYR A 209 2.27 12.87 -0.01
C TYR A 209 1.42 12.45 1.20
N SER A 210 0.88 11.23 1.15
CA SER A 210 0.05 10.70 2.23
C SER A 210 0.83 10.53 3.53
N TYR A 211 2.13 10.32 3.41
CA TYR A 211 3.10 10.18 4.49
C TYR A 211 4.38 10.97 4.20
N PHE A 212 5.05 11.39 5.27
CA PHE A 212 6.41 11.91 5.23
C PHE A 212 7.27 11.12 6.21
N PRO A 213 7.79 9.94 5.83
CA PRO A 213 8.64 9.15 6.68
C PRO A 213 10.02 9.81 6.84
N ILE A 214 10.54 9.77 8.06
CA ILE A 214 11.92 10.09 8.39
C ILE A 214 12.61 8.85 8.95
N PHE A 215 13.89 8.72 8.69
CA PHE A 215 14.74 7.64 9.19
C PHE A 215 15.79 8.22 10.11
N VAL A 216 16.04 7.56 11.22
CA VAL A 216 16.92 8.04 12.28
C VAL A 216 18.14 7.12 12.38
N ASP A 217 19.31 7.64 12.04
CA ASP A 217 20.59 7.04 12.36
C ASP A 217 20.96 7.49 13.78
N ALA A 218 20.80 6.60 14.75
CA ALA A 218 20.94 6.93 16.16
C ALA A 218 22.37 7.37 16.55
N GLU A 219 23.39 6.85 15.88
CA GLU A 219 24.79 7.18 16.17
C GLU A 219 25.10 8.61 15.73
N LYS A 220 24.59 9.04 14.58
CA LYS A 220 24.82 10.39 14.05
C LYS A 220 23.86 11.42 14.68
N TYR A 221 22.61 11.05 14.89
CA TYR A 221 21.62 11.97 15.46
C TYR A 221 21.73 12.15 16.98
N GLY A 222 22.38 11.21 17.66
CA GLY A 222 22.60 11.26 19.10
C GLY A 222 21.39 10.78 19.93
N MET A 223 20.34 10.24 19.30
CA MET A 223 19.23 9.54 19.96
C MET A 223 18.53 8.55 19.03
N THR A 224 17.92 7.54 19.60
CA THR A 224 17.16 6.54 18.87
C THR A 224 15.84 7.10 18.31
N ARG A 225 15.26 6.42 17.32
CA ARG A 225 13.91 6.70 16.81
C ARG A 225 12.87 6.78 17.93
N ASP A 226 12.95 5.88 18.90
CA ASP A 226 11.95 5.80 19.98
C ASP A 226 12.11 6.94 20.98
N GLU A 227 13.33 7.33 21.31
CA GLU A 227 13.57 8.53 22.13
C GLU A 227 13.08 9.80 21.44
N LEU A 228 13.36 9.95 20.14
CA LEU A 228 12.84 11.06 19.34
C LEU A 228 11.31 11.07 19.33
N TYR A 229 10.67 9.92 19.12
CA TYR A 229 9.21 9.79 19.15
C TYR A 229 8.61 10.28 20.45
N PHE A 230 9.16 9.87 21.60
CA PHE A 230 8.66 10.29 22.90
C PHE A 230 8.90 11.78 23.17
N LYS A 231 10.07 12.32 22.82
CA LYS A 231 10.35 13.76 22.93
C LYS A 231 9.43 14.62 22.08
N MET A 232 9.16 14.20 20.86
CA MET A 232 8.19 14.88 19.98
C MET A 232 6.79 14.89 20.61
N LYS A 233 6.37 13.77 21.20
CA LYS A 233 5.08 13.63 21.87
C LYS A 233 4.95 14.57 23.09
N GLU A 234 6.01 14.77 23.86
CA GLU A 234 6.07 15.74 24.96
C GLU A 234 5.85 17.18 24.48
N GLN A 235 6.20 17.47 23.24
CA GLN A 235 5.99 18.76 22.59
C GLN A 235 4.67 18.83 21.78
N ASN A 236 3.73 17.88 22.01
CA ASN A 236 2.47 17.74 21.26
C ASN A 236 2.65 17.50 19.73
N VAL A 237 3.81 17.01 19.30
CA VAL A 237 4.04 16.58 17.92
C VAL A 237 3.80 15.07 17.84
N LEU A 238 2.64 14.70 17.28
CA LEU A 238 2.16 13.32 17.27
C LEU A 238 2.60 12.61 16.00
N GLY A 239 3.83 12.11 15.98
CA GLY A 239 4.32 11.21 14.95
C GLY A 239 3.78 9.77 15.12
N ARG A 240 4.11 8.91 14.16
CA ARG A 240 3.85 7.47 14.24
C ARG A 240 5.14 6.70 13.95
N ARG A 241 5.28 5.55 14.57
CA ARG A 241 6.36 4.61 14.28
C ARG A 241 5.85 3.60 13.25
N TYR A 242 6.34 3.63 12.03
CA TYR A 242 6.01 2.68 10.98
C TYR A 242 7.22 1.80 10.65
N PHE A 243 7.07 0.51 10.56
CA PHE A 243 5.91 -0.21 11.04
C PHE A 243 6.23 -0.77 12.42
N TYR A 244 5.36 -0.55 13.36
CA TYR A 244 5.57 -0.99 14.74
C TYR A 244 4.22 -1.40 15.35
N PRO A 245 4.10 -2.54 16.02
CA PRO A 245 5.12 -3.54 16.26
C PRO A 245 5.53 -4.25 14.99
#